data_1a21b2bf6effcc07d5193561294b7232
#
_entry.id   1a21b2bf6effcc07d5193561294b7232
#
_cell.length_a   1.000
_cell.length_b   1.000
_cell.length_c   1.000
_cell.angle_alpha   90.00
_cell.angle_beta   90.00
_cell.angle_gamma   90.00
#
_symmetry.space_group_name_H-M   'P 1'
#
loop_
_entity.id
_entity.type
_entity.pdbx_description
1 polymer ?
#
loop_
_entity_poly.entity_id
_entity_poly.type
_entity_poly.pdbx_seq_one_letter_code
_entity_poly.pdbx_strand_id
1 'polypeptide(L)'
;MIKYYKKSNNTIVEIEKPEKDCWINVYPPFDHKRLATLSDAIDIPIDYLLDSIDINERSRFEQDDNVKLIVINTPIENDMENSIDNDAFYITIPIGIILTQDYNIIISSAQNKVIDWFFSIAIKHLSPSEKEMIVMKIFEKNVFYFIQYLNEMNKRRYLIEKELMHSSRNTELAKLLNIQKSLVYFVTDLRANELLMMKIQRTNFLGIKTDEEKNDLL
;
A
#
# COMPACT_ATOMS: atom_id res chain seq x y z
N MET A 1 8.88 -6.91 11.25
CA MET A 1 8.42 -8.31 11.50
C MET A 1 8.02 -8.97 10.20
N ILE A 2 8.09 -10.30 10.10
CA ILE A 2 7.74 -11.06 8.88
C ILE A 2 6.78 -12.17 9.29
N LYS A 3 5.67 -12.30 8.58
CA LYS A 3 4.69 -13.38 8.74
C LYS A 3 4.43 -14.07 7.41
N TYR A 4 4.24 -15.35 7.46
CA TYR A 4 3.98 -16.19 6.30
C TYR A 4 2.60 -16.83 6.39
N TYR A 5 1.86 -16.81 5.30
CA TYR A 5 0.50 -17.35 5.24
C TYR A 5 0.37 -18.29 4.07
N LYS A 6 -0.23 -19.44 4.31
CA LYS A 6 -0.51 -20.45 3.28
C LYS A 6 -1.97 -20.86 3.29
N LYS A 7 -2.52 -21.08 2.11
CA LYS A 7 -3.87 -21.63 1.96
C LYS A 7 -3.81 -23.16 2.06
N SER A 8 -4.47 -23.72 3.07
CA SER A 8 -4.60 -25.16 3.28
C SER A 8 -6.06 -25.51 3.49
N ASN A 9 -6.60 -26.43 2.69
CA ASN A 9 -8.01 -26.87 2.77
C ASN A 9 -9.03 -25.72 2.86
N ASN A 10 -8.86 -24.71 2.00
CA ASN A 10 -9.69 -23.48 1.94
C ASN A 10 -9.61 -22.58 3.20
N THR A 11 -8.69 -22.83 4.09
CA THR A 11 -8.37 -21.98 5.24
C THR A 11 -6.99 -21.34 5.10
N ILE A 12 -6.80 -20.17 5.67
CA ILE A 12 -5.50 -19.51 5.74
C ILE A 12 -4.86 -19.87 7.06
N VAL A 13 -3.64 -20.39 7.00
CA VAL A 13 -2.83 -20.75 8.16
C VAL A 13 -1.55 -19.93 8.17
N GLU A 14 -1.12 -19.46 9.33
CA GLU A 14 0.20 -18.87 9.53
C GLU A 14 1.23 -20.01 9.64
N ILE A 15 2.35 -19.87 8.93
CA ILE A 15 3.44 -20.85 8.89
C ILE A 15 4.75 -20.18 9.37
N GLU A 16 5.73 -20.96 9.82
CA GLU A 16 6.95 -20.43 10.44
C GLU A 16 8.01 -19.96 9.43
N LYS A 17 7.99 -20.49 8.22
CA LYS A 17 8.97 -20.20 7.17
C LYS A 17 8.30 -20.13 5.79
N PRO A 18 8.92 -19.48 4.78
CA PRO A 18 8.35 -19.41 3.45
C PRO A 18 8.24 -20.80 2.82
N GLU A 19 7.09 -21.08 2.24
CA GLU A 19 6.81 -22.26 1.43
C GLU A 19 6.25 -21.80 0.08
N LYS A 20 6.36 -22.64 -0.95
CA LYS A 20 5.77 -22.37 -2.25
C LYS A 20 4.28 -22.04 -2.13
N ASP A 21 3.84 -21.09 -2.95
CA ASP A 21 2.45 -20.60 -2.98
C ASP A 21 2.00 -19.99 -1.64
N CYS A 22 2.89 -19.26 -0.96
CA CYS A 22 2.53 -18.52 0.24
C CYS A 22 2.47 -17.01 -0.01
N TRP A 23 1.79 -16.31 0.89
CA TRP A 23 1.85 -14.86 1.03
C TRP A 23 2.80 -14.51 2.17
N ILE A 24 3.59 -13.48 1.97
CA ILE A 24 4.56 -12.97 2.95
C ILE A 24 4.19 -11.53 3.30
N ASN A 25 3.89 -11.29 4.58
CA ASN A 25 3.62 -9.95 5.10
C ASN A 25 4.86 -9.44 5.84
N VAL A 26 5.42 -8.33 5.35
CA VAL A 26 6.60 -7.68 5.94
C VAL A 26 6.19 -6.31 6.47
N TYR A 27 6.34 -6.09 7.78
CA TYR A 27 5.88 -4.88 8.46
C TYR A 27 6.80 -4.49 9.62
N PRO A 28 6.76 -3.21 10.08
CA PRO A 28 7.61 -2.73 11.17
C PRO A 28 7.44 -3.51 12.49
N PRO A 29 8.46 -3.53 13.36
CA PRO A 29 9.79 -2.95 13.16
C PRO A 29 10.65 -3.81 12.22
N PHE A 30 11.45 -3.13 11.38
CA PHE A 30 12.33 -3.78 10.42
C PHE A 30 13.66 -4.15 11.04
N ASP A 31 14.19 -5.29 10.62
CA ASP A 31 15.55 -5.75 10.89
C ASP A 31 16.23 -6.01 9.54
N HIS A 32 17.21 -5.21 9.18
CA HIS A 32 17.91 -5.32 7.90
C HIS A 32 18.55 -6.70 7.68
N LYS A 33 19.02 -7.36 8.74
CA LYS A 33 19.55 -8.73 8.62
C LYS A 33 18.47 -9.73 8.25
N ARG A 34 17.28 -9.58 8.85
CA ARG A 34 16.13 -10.44 8.52
C ARG A 34 15.61 -10.17 7.11
N LEU A 35 15.62 -8.92 6.63
CA LEU A 35 15.26 -8.59 5.26
C LEU A 35 16.26 -9.20 4.27
N ALA A 36 17.57 -9.11 4.54
CA ALA A 36 18.60 -9.76 3.73
C ALA A 36 18.43 -11.29 3.72
N THR A 37 18.22 -11.91 4.89
CA THR A 37 17.95 -13.34 4.97
C THR A 37 16.71 -13.77 4.19
N LEU A 38 15.64 -12.96 4.22
CA LEU A 38 14.43 -13.22 3.43
C LEU A 38 14.74 -13.12 1.94
N SER A 39 15.41 -12.03 1.51
CA SER A 39 15.83 -11.79 0.13
C SER A 39 16.60 -12.99 -0.43
N ASP A 40 17.61 -13.45 0.29
CA ASP A 40 18.43 -14.63 -0.09
C ASP A 40 17.60 -15.93 -0.11
N ALA A 41 16.69 -16.12 0.86
CA ALA A 41 15.91 -17.35 0.99
C ALA A 41 14.87 -17.55 -0.13
N ILE A 42 14.36 -16.47 -0.72
CA ILE A 42 13.32 -16.52 -1.75
C ILE A 42 13.79 -15.96 -3.10
N ASP A 43 15.09 -15.69 -3.22
CA ASP A 43 15.77 -15.23 -4.45
C ASP A 43 15.12 -13.99 -5.07
N ILE A 44 15.09 -12.90 -4.30
CA ILE A 44 14.60 -11.58 -4.77
C ILE A 44 15.64 -10.50 -4.53
N PRO A 45 15.69 -9.43 -5.34
CA PRO A 45 16.55 -8.28 -5.09
C PRO A 45 16.24 -7.65 -3.72
N ILE A 46 17.27 -7.45 -2.90
CA ILE A 46 17.12 -6.80 -1.59
C ILE A 46 16.59 -5.37 -1.73
N ASP A 47 16.95 -4.68 -2.80
CA ASP A 47 16.52 -3.30 -3.07
C ASP A 47 14.99 -3.22 -3.20
N TYR A 48 14.32 -4.26 -3.71
CA TYR A 48 12.86 -4.29 -3.78
C TYR A 48 12.20 -4.23 -2.39
N LEU A 49 12.83 -4.84 -1.38
CA LEU A 49 12.37 -4.73 0.01
C LEU A 49 12.70 -3.37 0.61
N LEU A 50 13.91 -2.84 0.35
CA LEU A 50 14.37 -1.57 0.91
C LEU A 50 13.61 -0.38 0.32
N ASP A 51 13.42 -0.33 -0.99
CA ASP A 51 12.64 0.71 -1.66
C ASP A 51 11.18 0.73 -1.16
N SER A 52 10.60 -0.46 -0.94
CA SER A 52 9.21 -0.56 -0.46
C SER A 52 9.00 -0.05 0.97
N ILE A 53 10.06 0.18 1.73
CA ILE A 53 9.99 0.77 3.09
C ILE A 53 10.50 2.21 3.15
N ASP A 54 11.06 2.74 2.05
CA ASP A 54 11.41 4.16 1.96
C ASP A 54 10.14 4.98 1.74
N ILE A 55 9.80 5.80 2.73
CA ILE A 55 8.60 6.66 2.69
C ILE A 55 8.58 7.67 1.55
N ASN A 56 9.75 7.98 0.94
CA ASN A 56 9.87 8.89 -0.20
C ASN A 56 9.78 8.16 -1.54
N GLU A 57 9.60 6.83 -1.52
CA GLU A 57 9.53 6.04 -2.76
C GLU A 57 8.26 6.40 -3.56
N ARG A 58 8.45 6.50 -4.87
CA ARG A 58 7.36 6.88 -5.79
C ARG A 58 6.69 5.65 -6.37
N SER A 59 5.40 5.80 -6.66
CA SER A 59 4.63 4.75 -7.34
C SER A 59 5.27 4.39 -8.69
N ARG A 60 5.68 3.13 -8.81
CA ARG A 60 6.36 2.57 -9.98
C ARG A 60 6.19 1.07 -10.08
N PHE A 61 6.54 0.52 -11.21
CA PHE A 61 6.75 -0.92 -11.34
C PHE A 61 8.10 -1.21 -11.97
N GLU A 62 8.63 -2.38 -11.65
CA GLU A 62 9.90 -2.87 -12.16
C GLU A 62 9.84 -4.40 -12.30
N GLN A 63 10.63 -4.93 -13.19
CA GLN A 63 10.79 -6.37 -13.35
C GLN A 63 12.28 -6.69 -13.53
N ASP A 64 12.76 -7.63 -12.73
CA ASP A 64 14.07 -8.23 -12.85
C ASP A 64 13.86 -9.75 -12.99
N ASP A 65 14.26 -10.32 -14.12
CA ASP A 65 13.96 -11.70 -14.51
C ASP A 65 12.48 -12.08 -14.29
N ASN A 66 12.24 -12.97 -13.31
CA ASN A 66 10.90 -13.47 -12.94
C ASN A 66 10.30 -12.79 -11.71
N VAL A 67 10.97 -11.77 -11.18
CA VAL A 67 10.52 -11.01 -10.02
C VAL A 67 9.92 -9.69 -10.48
N LYS A 68 8.68 -9.42 -10.11
CA LYS A 68 7.97 -8.18 -10.40
C LYS A 68 7.79 -7.38 -9.13
N LEU A 69 8.17 -6.11 -9.14
CA LEU A 69 7.88 -5.13 -8.09
C LEU A 69 6.81 -4.15 -8.58
N ILE A 70 5.84 -3.89 -7.74
CA ILE A 70 4.89 -2.78 -7.90
C ILE A 70 4.88 -2.00 -6.58
N VAL A 71 5.18 -0.72 -6.64
CA VAL A 71 5.08 0.20 -5.50
C VAL A 71 3.92 1.13 -5.73
N ILE A 72 2.98 1.17 -4.78
CA ILE A 72 1.86 2.12 -4.75
C ILE A 72 1.91 2.92 -3.46
N ASN A 73 1.45 4.17 -3.50
CA ASN A 73 1.30 4.97 -2.29
C ASN A 73 -0.11 4.85 -1.72
N THR A 74 -0.21 4.62 -0.41
CA THR A 74 -1.46 4.44 0.33
C THR A 74 -1.62 5.52 1.39
N PRO A 75 -2.85 6.04 1.62
CA PRO A 75 -3.09 7.03 2.65
C PRO A 75 -3.13 6.37 4.03
N ILE A 76 -2.55 7.06 5.01
CA ILE A 76 -2.66 6.73 6.43
C ILE A 76 -2.99 7.97 7.27
N GLU A 77 -3.56 7.76 8.45
CA GLU A 77 -3.63 8.78 9.46
C GLU A 77 -2.22 9.07 9.98
N ASN A 78 -1.88 10.36 10.08
CA ASN A 78 -0.60 10.76 10.60
C ASN A 78 -0.65 10.77 12.13
N ASP A 79 0.18 9.97 12.77
CA ASP A 79 0.34 9.98 14.21
C ASP A 79 1.24 11.17 14.59
N MET A 80 0.62 12.21 15.12
CA MET A 80 1.27 13.50 15.45
C MET A 80 2.43 13.36 16.44
N GLU A 81 2.51 12.29 17.21
CA GLU A 81 3.60 12.07 18.18
C GLU A 81 4.86 11.47 17.52
N ASN A 82 4.69 10.74 16.42
CA ASN A 82 5.78 10.06 15.70
C ASN A 82 5.88 10.47 14.22
N SER A 83 5.31 11.62 13.86
CA SER A 83 5.08 11.97 12.48
C SER A 83 6.33 12.47 11.75
N ILE A 84 6.39 12.14 10.48
CA ILE A 84 7.38 12.61 9.52
C ILE A 84 7.12 14.08 9.14
N ASP A 85 5.85 14.48 9.13
CA ASP A 85 5.38 15.86 8.94
C ASP A 85 4.39 16.20 10.05
N ASN A 86 4.85 16.95 11.06
CA ASN A 86 4.07 17.29 12.26
C ASN A 86 2.80 18.08 11.98
N ASP A 87 2.57 18.49 10.74
CA ASP A 87 1.51 19.42 10.38
C ASP A 87 0.40 18.83 9.49
N ALA A 88 0.55 17.61 8.93
CA ALA A 88 -0.49 16.97 8.13
C ALA A 88 -1.36 16.02 8.96
N PHE A 89 -2.68 15.99 8.75
CA PHE A 89 -3.56 14.98 9.40
C PHE A 89 -3.45 13.61 8.76
N TYR A 90 -3.15 13.57 7.48
CA TYR A 90 -2.97 12.36 6.69
C TYR A 90 -1.73 12.50 5.81
N ILE A 91 -0.98 11.44 5.71
CA ILE A 91 0.16 11.30 4.80
C ILE A 91 -0.04 10.08 3.92
N THR A 92 0.86 9.89 2.99
CA THR A 92 0.93 8.68 2.15
C THR A 92 2.22 7.93 2.41
N ILE A 93 2.15 6.62 2.32
CA ILE A 93 3.30 5.73 2.48
C ILE A 93 3.30 4.67 1.38
N PRO A 94 4.46 4.13 0.98
CA PRO A 94 4.51 3.07 -0.01
C PRO A 94 4.01 1.73 0.52
N ILE A 95 3.36 0.98 -0.38
CA ILE A 95 3.16 -0.46 -0.29
C ILE A 95 3.91 -1.08 -1.46
N GLY A 96 4.88 -1.93 -1.17
CA GLY A 96 5.53 -2.79 -2.16
C GLY A 96 4.77 -4.10 -2.31
N ILE A 97 4.47 -4.47 -3.54
CA ILE A 97 3.89 -5.75 -3.93
C ILE A 97 4.95 -6.43 -4.79
N ILE A 98 5.60 -7.48 -4.25
CA ILE A 98 6.64 -8.22 -4.95
C ILE A 98 6.06 -9.59 -5.30
N LEU A 99 6.05 -9.90 -6.59
CA LEU A 99 5.49 -11.12 -7.15
C LEU A 99 6.60 -11.95 -7.78
N THR A 100 6.75 -13.17 -7.31
CA THR A 100 7.65 -14.18 -7.92
C THR A 100 6.82 -15.35 -8.43
N GLN A 101 7.45 -16.36 -8.99
CA GLN A 101 6.72 -17.57 -9.37
C GLN A 101 6.04 -18.23 -8.15
N ASP A 102 6.76 -18.34 -7.04
CA ASP A 102 6.36 -19.12 -5.86
C ASP A 102 5.84 -18.27 -4.69
N TYR A 103 6.06 -16.93 -4.70
CA TYR A 103 5.78 -16.07 -3.55
C TYR A 103 5.04 -14.79 -3.93
N ASN A 104 4.22 -14.31 -3.01
CA ASN A 104 3.58 -13.01 -3.07
C ASN A 104 3.93 -12.24 -1.78
N ILE A 105 4.79 -11.25 -1.90
CA ILE A 105 5.29 -10.46 -0.78
C ILE A 105 4.60 -9.10 -0.78
N ILE A 106 4.05 -8.70 0.37
CA ILE A 106 3.48 -7.40 0.58
C ILE A 106 4.20 -6.76 1.75
N ILE A 107 4.76 -5.58 1.50
CA ILE A 107 5.61 -4.85 2.45
C ILE A 107 5.20 -3.39 2.49
N SER A 108 5.26 -2.75 3.67
CA SER A 108 5.04 -1.32 3.81
C SER A 108 5.82 -0.75 4.98
N SER A 109 6.22 0.51 4.87
CA SER A 109 6.99 1.25 5.89
C SER A 109 6.26 1.41 7.23
N ALA A 110 4.91 1.39 7.23
CA ALA A 110 4.10 1.43 8.43
C ALA A 110 2.88 0.51 8.30
N GLN A 111 2.28 0.17 9.44
CA GLN A 111 1.00 -0.53 9.46
C GLN A 111 -0.08 0.34 8.82
N ASN A 112 -0.92 -0.26 7.97
CA ASN A 112 -1.99 0.46 7.28
C ASN A 112 -3.21 -0.44 7.03
N LYS A 113 -4.36 0.22 6.90
CA LYS A 113 -5.66 -0.46 6.75
C LYS A 113 -5.79 -1.29 5.48
N VAL A 114 -5.04 -0.97 4.40
CA VAL A 114 -5.07 -1.73 3.13
C VAL A 114 -4.47 -3.12 3.35
N ILE A 115 -3.29 -3.18 3.96
CA ILE A 115 -2.60 -4.44 4.26
C ILE A 115 -3.35 -5.25 5.31
N ASP A 116 -3.85 -4.59 6.37
CA ASP A 116 -4.65 -5.26 7.41
C ASP A 116 -5.90 -5.93 6.80
N TRP A 117 -6.61 -5.21 5.92
CA TRP A 117 -7.74 -5.77 5.20
C TRP A 117 -7.32 -6.91 4.26
N PHE A 118 -6.21 -6.76 3.55
CA PHE A 118 -5.73 -7.79 2.63
C PHE A 118 -5.47 -9.10 3.37
N PHE A 119 -4.68 -9.09 4.43
CA PHE A 119 -4.32 -10.29 5.18
C PHE A 119 -5.43 -10.84 6.09
N SER A 120 -6.41 -10.04 6.48
CA SER A 120 -7.54 -10.50 7.30
C SER A 120 -8.72 -11.03 6.47
N ILE A 121 -8.94 -10.49 5.28
CA ILE A 121 -10.13 -10.74 4.47
C ILE A 121 -9.78 -11.26 3.08
N ALA A 122 -9.01 -10.50 2.28
CA ALA A 122 -8.85 -10.76 0.85
C ALA A 122 -8.18 -12.11 0.56
N ILE A 123 -7.12 -12.46 1.29
CA ILE A 123 -6.39 -13.72 1.07
C ILE A 123 -7.26 -14.98 1.22
N LYS A 124 -8.38 -14.91 1.96
CA LYS A 124 -9.32 -16.03 2.12
C LYS A 124 -10.00 -16.40 0.81
N HIS A 125 -10.18 -15.41 -0.06
CA HIS A 125 -10.93 -15.53 -1.32
C HIS A 125 -10.02 -15.60 -2.55
N LEU A 126 -8.71 -15.44 -2.37
CA LEU A 126 -7.72 -15.45 -3.45
C LEU A 126 -6.93 -16.76 -3.47
N SER A 127 -6.38 -17.08 -4.66
CA SER A 127 -5.31 -18.06 -4.79
C SER A 127 -3.96 -17.34 -4.89
N PRO A 128 -2.86 -17.89 -4.34
CA PRO A 128 -1.52 -17.34 -4.54
C PRO A 128 -1.09 -17.24 -6.00
N SER A 129 -1.70 -18.04 -6.87
CA SER A 129 -1.45 -18.02 -8.33
C SER A 129 -2.16 -16.89 -9.07
N GLU A 130 -3.22 -16.28 -8.47
CA GLU A 130 -3.99 -15.18 -9.05
C GLU A 130 -3.29 -13.83 -8.80
N LYS A 131 -2.07 -13.66 -9.33
CA LYS A 131 -1.20 -12.52 -9.03
C LYS A 131 -1.80 -11.19 -9.48
N GLU A 132 -2.47 -11.19 -10.63
CA GLU A 132 -3.18 -10.04 -11.17
C GLU A 132 -4.30 -9.60 -10.21
N MET A 133 -5.10 -10.55 -9.73
CA MET A 133 -6.20 -10.28 -8.82
C MET A 133 -5.70 -9.77 -7.45
N ILE A 134 -4.55 -10.25 -6.97
CA ILE A 134 -3.90 -9.74 -5.76
C ILE A 134 -3.62 -8.24 -5.90
N VAL A 135 -2.97 -7.84 -7.01
CA VAL A 135 -2.64 -6.44 -7.30
C VAL A 135 -3.91 -5.60 -7.40
N MET A 136 -4.89 -6.05 -8.17
CA MET A 136 -6.16 -5.34 -8.37
C MET A 136 -6.90 -5.12 -7.05
N LYS A 137 -6.98 -6.13 -6.18
CA LYS A 137 -7.65 -6.02 -4.88
C LYS A 137 -6.94 -5.04 -3.94
N ILE A 138 -5.63 -4.97 -3.99
CA ILE A 138 -4.87 -3.97 -3.22
C ILE A 138 -5.14 -2.57 -3.77
N PHE A 139 -5.12 -2.36 -5.10
CA PHE A 139 -5.45 -1.07 -5.72
C PHE A 139 -6.89 -0.63 -5.40
N GLU A 140 -7.88 -1.52 -5.58
CA GLU A 140 -9.28 -1.25 -5.24
C GLU A 140 -9.42 -0.77 -3.80
N LYS A 141 -8.78 -1.48 -2.87
CA LYS A 141 -8.85 -1.13 -1.45
C LYS A 141 -8.09 0.15 -1.12
N ASN A 142 -7.01 0.41 -1.81
CA ASN A 142 -6.25 1.65 -1.71
C ASN A 142 -7.12 2.87 -2.10
N VAL A 143 -7.77 2.82 -3.25
CA VAL A 143 -8.70 3.87 -3.70
C VAL A 143 -9.85 4.07 -2.70
N PHE A 144 -10.40 2.98 -2.17
CA PHE A 144 -11.43 3.05 -1.14
C PHE A 144 -10.99 3.88 0.08
N TYR A 145 -9.76 3.68 0.59
CA TYR A 145 -9.26 4.44 1.73
C TYR A 145 -8.93 5.90 1.38
N PHE A 146 -8.45 6.20 0.18
CA PHE A 146 -8.33 7.58 -0.27
C PHE A 146 -9.68 8.31 -0.22
N ILE A 147 -10.73 7.70 -0.75
CA ILE A 147 -12.08 8.27 -0.72
C ILE A 147 -12.59 8.42 0.72
N GLN A 148 -12.37 7.43 1.57
CA GLN A 148 -12.77 7.49 2.97
C GLN A 148 -12.11 8.66 3.68
N TYR A 149 -10.79 8.79 3.60
CA TYR A 149 -10.06 9.88 4.26
C TYR A 149 -10.35 11.26 3.67
N LEU A 150 -10.59 11.36 2.37
CA LEU A 150 -11.10 12.60 1.76
C LEU A 150 -12.44 13.04 2.36
N ASN A 151 -13.36 12.10 2.57
CA ASN A 151 -14.64 12.38 3.22
C ASN A 151 -14.47 12.80 4.69
N GLU A 152 -13.54 12.18 5.41
CA GLU A 152 -13.21 12.57 6.78
C GLU A 152 -12.57 13.96 6.85
N MET A 153 -11.65 14.30 5.94
CA MET A 153 -11.07 15.64 5.82
C MET A 153 -12.14 16.70 5.52
N ASN A 154 -13.08 16.41 4.63
CA ASN A 154 -14.18 17.32 4.34
C ASN A 154 -15.05 17.59 5.57
N LYS A 155 -15.35 16.56 6.37
CA LYS A 155 -16.08 16.74 7.63
C LYS A 155 -15.29 17.60 8.62
N ARG A 156 -13.99 17.34 8.79
CA ARG A 156 -13.10 18.14 9.66
C ARG A 156 -13.05 19.59 9.21
N ARG A 157 -12.88 19.83 7.90
CA ARG A 157 -12.89 21.19 7.31
C ARG A 157 -14.18 21.96 7.67
N TYR A 158 -15.33 21.33 7.48
CA TYR A 158 -16.62 21.96 7.79
C TYR A 158 -16.74 22.36 9.28
N LEU A 159 -16.26 21.52 10.20
CA LEU A 159 -16.26 21.82 11.63
C LEU A 159 -15.32 22.98 11.97
N ILE A 160 -14.13 23.00 11.40
CA ILE A 160 -13.14 24.08 11.59
C ILE A 160 -13.68 25.41 11.06
N GLU A 161 -14.27 25.41 9.87
CA GLU A 161 -14.90 26.62 9.29
C GLU A 161 -15.99 27.18 10.20
N LYS A 162 -16.80 26.32 10.82
CA LYS A 162 -17.83 26.74 11.77
C LYS A 162 -17.21 27.32 13.07
N GLU A 163 -16.13 26.73 13.56
CA GLU A 163 -15.41 27.24 14.74
C GLU A 163 -14.73 28.61 14.47
N LEU A 164 -14.18 28.82 13.28
CA LEU A 164 -13.57 30.07 12.84
C LEU A 164 -14.51 31.28 12.97
N MET A 165 -15.82 31.05 12.86
CA MET A 165 -16.82 32.14 13.01
C MET A 165 -17.01 32.56 14.47
N HIS A 166 -16.51 31.78 15.44
CA HIS A 166 -16.81 31.98 16.86
C HIS A 166 -15.57 32.04 17.79
N SER A 167 -14.34 31.84 17.29
CA SER A 167 -13.14 31.65 18.10
C SER A 167 -11.88 32.37 17.55
N SER A 168 -10.76 32.23 18.25
CA SER A 168 -9.48 32.84 17.88
C SER A 168 -8.91 32.22 16.60
N ARG A 169 -8.67 33.05 15.60
CA ARG A 169 -8.37 32.67 14.20
C ARG A 169 -7.13 31.80 13.99
N ASN A 170 -6.12 31.84 14.86
CA ASN A 170 -4.80 31.25 14.56
C ASN A 170 -4.79 29.73 14.65
N THR A 171 -5.48 29.14 15.62
CA THR A 171 -5.51 27.67 15.80
C THR A 171 -6.30 26.99 14.67
N GLU A 172 -7.44 27.58 14.32
CA GLU A 172 -8.31 27.04 13.24
C GLU A 172 -7.64 27.18 11.87
N LEU A 173 -6.90 28.28 11.64
CA LEU A 173 -6.10 28.46 10.43
C LEU A 173 -4.99 27.39 10.34
N ALA A 174 -4.31 27.09 11.45
CA ALA A 174 -3.31 26.01 11.49
C ALA A 174 -3.94 24.64 11.10
N LYS A 175 -5.12 24.34 11.66
CA LYS A 175 -5.85 23.10 11.31
C LYS A 175 -6.23 23.04 9.82
N LEU A 176 -6.62 24.16 9.20
CA LEU A 176 -6.89 24.22 7.76
C LEU A 176 -5.64 24.01 6.93
N LEU A 177 -4.49 24.54 7.36
CA LEU A 177 -3.20 24.28 6.72
C LEU A 177 -2.82 22.79 6.79
N ASN A 178 -3.11 22.12 7.90
CA ASN A 178 -2.87 20.68 8.06
C ASN A 178 -3.74 19.85 7.11
N ILE A 179 -4.99 20.27 6.86
CA ILE A 179 -5.83 19.66 5.80
C ILE A 179 -5.24 19.94 4.42
N GLN A 180 -4.80 21.16 4.14
CA GLN A 180 -4.19 21.51 2.86
C GLN A 180 -2.95 20.67 2.58
N LYS A 181 -2.06 20.46 3.56
CA LYS A 181 -0.89 19.60 3.44
C LYS A 181 -1.29 18.16 3.12
N SER A 182 -2.28 17.61 3.84
CA SER A 182 -2.79 16.26 3.57
C SER A 182 -3.33 16.11 2.15
N LEU A 183 -4.02 17.13 1.62
CA LEU A 183 -4.51 17.13 0.25
C LEU A 183 -3.38 17.16 -0.78
N VAL A 184 -2.26 17.83 -0.49
CA VAL A 184 -1.08 17.83 -1.37
C VAL A 184 -0.50 16.42 -1.50
N TYR A 185 -0.33 15.69 -0.40
CA TYR A 185 0.07 14.28 -0.44
C TYR A 185 -0.90 13.45 -1.29
N PHE A 186 -2.19 13.57 -1.04
CA PHE A 186 -3.20 12.78 -1.75
C PHE A 186 -3.23 13.07 -3.25
N VAL A 187 -3.21 14.33 -3.66
CA VAL A 187 -3.22 14.69 -5.09
C VAL A 187 -1.96 14.19 -5.81
N THR A 188 -0.80 14.32 -5.16
CA THR A 188 0.47 13.88 -5.72
C THR A 188 0.47 12.38 -5.94
N ASP A 189 0.11 11.61 -4.92
CA ASP A 189 0.23 10.16 -4.97
C ASP A 189 -0.92 9.46 -5.69
N LEU A 190 -2.14 10.03 -5.67
CA LEU A 190 -3.21 9.55 -6.54
C LEU A 190 -2.85 9.68 -8.02
N ARG A 191 -2.23 10.81 -8.41
CA ARG A 191 -1.73 10.97 -9.80
C ARG A 191 -0.63 9.99 -10.15
N ALA A 192 0.29 9.75 -9.21
CA ALA A 192 1.36 8.78 -9.41
C ALA A 192 0.80 7.35 -9.56
N ASN A 193 -0.16 6.98 -8.70
CA ASN A 193 -0.85 5.69 -8.76
C ASN A 193 -1.66 5.54 -10.06
N GLU A 194 -2.35 6.58 -10.51
CA GLU A 194 -3.10 6.60 -11.78
C GLU A 194 -2.16 6.34 -12.97
N LEU A 195 -1.05 7.08 -13.04
CA LEU A 195 -0.04 6.91 -14.10
C LEU A 195 0.59 5.52 -14.07
N LEU A 196 0.81 4.96 -12.88
CA LEU A 196 1.28 3.59 -12.69
C LEU A 196 0.28 2.59 -13.27
N MET A 197 -1.01 2.69 -12.92
CA MET A 197 -2.06 1.81 -13.44
C MET A 197 -2.17 1.88 -14.95
N MET A 198 -2.17 3.08 -15.53
CA MET A 198 -2.18 3.27 -16.99
C MET A 198 -0.98 2.60 -17.66
N LYS A 199 0.20 2.65 -17.05
CA LYS A 199 1.41 1.98 -17.58
C LYS A 199 1.30 0.46 -17.47
N ILE A 200 0.87 -0.08 -16.32
CA ILE A 200 0.66 -1.51 -16.09
C ILE A 200 -0.30 -2.08 -17.14
N GLN A 201 -1.41 -1.40 -17.38
CA GLN A 201 -2.42 -1.79 -18.37
C GLN A 201 -1.82 -1.78 -19.79
N ARG A 202 -1.17 -0.66 -20.18
CA ARG A 202 -0.63 -0.48 -21.53
C ARG A 202 0.50 -1.45 -21.89
N THR A 203 1.33 -1.80 -20.90
CA THR A 203 2.46 -2.73 -21.09
C THR A 203 2.08 -4.19 -20.90
N ASN A 204 0.84 -4.46 -20.49
CA ASN A 204 0.39 -5.80 -20.08
C ASN A 204 1.37 -6.42 -19.04
N PHE A 205 1.87 -5.60 -18.12
CA PHE A 205 2.90 -5.98 -17.15
C PHE A 205 2.50 -7.19 -16.30
N LEU A 206 1.22 -7.29 -15.95
CA LEU A 206 0.70 -8.41 -15.17
C LEU A 206 0.48 -9.68 -16.02
N GLY A 207 0.45 -9.57 -17.35
CA GLY A 207 0.26 -10.72 -18.24
C GLY A 207 -1.20 -11.17 -18.36
N ILE A 208 -2.14 -10.26 -18.19
CA ILE A 208 -3.59 -10.52 -18.28
C ILE A 208 -3.92 -11.03 -19.68
N LYS A 209 -4.56 -12.20 -19.77
CA LYS A 209 -4.72 -12.95 -21.01
C LYS A 209 -6.03 -12.69 -21.76
N THR A 210 -7.06 -12.16 -21.11
CA THR A 210 -8.39 -11.93 -21.69
C THR A 210 -8.76 -10.46 -21.76
N ASP A 211 -9.60 -10.07 -22.74
CA ASP A 211 -10.11 -8.70 -22.83
C ASP A 211 -11.12 -8.38 -21.71
N GLU A 212 -11.79 -9.40 -21.15
CA GLU A 212 -12.65 -9.25 -19.97
C GLU A 212 -11.84 -8.90 -18.73
N GLU A 213 -10.71 -9.58 -18.49
CA GLU A 213 -9.80 -9.30 -17.36
C GLU A 213 -9.12 -7.92 -17.46
N LYS A 214 -8.97 -7.39 -18.71
CA LYS A 214 -8.47 -6.02 -18.91
C LYS A 214 -9.50 -4.94 -18.57
N ASN A 215 -10.78 -5.22 -18.81
CA ASN A 215 -11.87 -4.26 -18.51
C ASN A 215 -12.13 -4.14 -17.01
N ASP A 216 -11.84 -5.16 -16.23
CA ASP A 216 -11.94 -5.12 -14.75
C ASP A 216 -10.82 -4.27 -14.10
N LEU A 217 -9.80 -3.87 -14.89
CA LEU A 217 -8.72 -2.95 -14.47
C LEU A 217 -9.07 -1.46 -14.66
N LEU A 218 -10.19 -1.16 -15.32
CA LEU A 218 -10.69 0.21 -15.57
C LEU A 218 -11.74 0.61 -14.54
#